data_a73eca5fe2e8cbcecaa14ad54bcf72bb
#
_entry.id   a73eca5fe2e8cbcecaa14ad54bcf72bb
#
_cell.length_a   1.000
_cell.length_b   1.000
_cell.length_c   1.000
_cell.angle_alpha   90.00
_cell.angle_beta   90.00
_cell.angle_gamma   90.00
#
_symmetry.space_group_name_H-M   'P 1'
#
loop_
_entity.id
_entity.type
_entity.pdbx_description
1 polymer ?
#
loop_
_entity_poly.entity_id
_entity_poly.type
_entity_poly.pdbx_seq_one_letter_code
_entity_poly.pdbx_strand_id
1 'polypeptide(L)'
;MSDERREAIRNEDGSPGNSSAMPRRRYLIGVLGFVLAVAYFASGFYVVNADEHAVVRRFGAIEARVGPGMHYRMPWPVDRVDVLKTTSVMKIGVGFDLRDNDSGSLKGVELLTGDTNILNVAMAVQYVIRNPADYLFQIDGPPTLVGMLAESVLTETVVGMPIDEVLTTGRLAIQGRVKLKTQEALDRYQSGVQISSVNIMNITLDPSVAQAFQDVADAMADREKTQNDARAYANDQIPRARGEASRTVSEAQNYKQQRIAEAVGNATRFLALLQEYQKAPDVTRSRIYLDSMEKILPKVKLHVIDSQGGRVPINLRLTAPGNSEK
;
A
#
# COMPACT_ATOMS: atom_id res chain seq x y z
N MET A 1 -130.93 -25.15 -49.86
CA MET A 1 -131.50 -24.73 -48.60
C MET A 1 -130.39 -24.19 -47.70
N SER A 2 -130.39 -22.89 -47.69
CA SER A 2 -130.14 -22.01 -46.53
C SER A 2 -128.87 -22.25 -45.71
N ASP A 3 -128.15 -21.43 -45.41
CA ASP A 3 -128.19 -19.98 -45.24
C ASP A 3 -126.91 -19.60 -44.49
N GLU A 4 -126.39 -18.53 -44.87
CA GLU A 4 -126.01 -17.31 -44.19
C GLU A 4 -124.77 -17.37 -43.23
N ARG A 5 -123.81 -16.67 -43.68
CA ARG A 5 -123.41 -15.30 -43.27
C ARG A 5 -122.45 -15.18 -42.05
N ARG A 6 -121.55 -14.40 -42.36
CA ARG A 6 -120.98 -13.24 -41.63
C ARG A 6 -119.67 -13.44 -40.90
N GLU A 7 -118.83 -12.73 -41.43
CA GLU A 7 -118.16 -11.46 -41.07
C GLU A 7 -116.99 -11.67 -40.17
N ALA A 8 -115.82 -11.38 -40.70
CA ALA A 8 -115.03 -10.16 -40.65
C ALA A 8 -114.44 -9.86 -39.29
N ILE A 9 -113.21 -9.48 -39.39
CA ILE A 9 -112.47 -8.47 -38.66
C ILE A 9 -111.16 -9.09 -38.15
N ARG A 10 -110.05 -8.84 -38.87
CA ARG A 10 -108.95 -7.91 -38.55
C ARG A 10 -108.32 -8.11 -37.20
N ASN A 11 -107.08 -8.54 -37.23
CA ASN A 11 -106.04 -7.75 -36.54
C ASN A 11 -104.67 -8.16 -37.04
N GLU A 12 -104.00 -7.24 -37.72
CA GLU A 12 -102.55 -7.11 -37.78
C GLU A 12 -102.02 -7.05 -36.38
N ASP A 13 -101.07 -7.85 -36.11
CA ASP A 13 -100.01 -7.46 -35.13
C ASP A 13 -98.70 -8.01 -35.56
N GLY A 14 -97.85 -7.03 -35.80
CA GLY A 14 -96.47 -7.17 -36.22
C GLY A 14 -95.65 -7.99 -35.28
N SER A 15 -94.89 -8.85 -35.88
CA SER A 15 -93.75 -9.46 -35.28
C SER A 15 -92.68 -8.39 -35.02
N PRO A 16 -92.28 -8.04 -33.79
CA PRO A 16 -91.10 -7.26 -33.57
C PRO A 16 -89.88 -8.14 -33.83
N GLY A 17 -89.10 -7.71 -34.81
CA GLY A 17 -87.80 -8.28 -35.08
C GLY A 17 -86.99 -8.40 -33.77
N ASN A 18 -86.52 -9.60 -33.50
CA ASN A 18 -85.64 -9.91 -32.46
C ASN A 18 -84.26 -9.28 -32.82
N SER A 19 -84.09 -8.00 -32.57
CA SER A 19 -82.82 -7.33 -32.49
C SER A 19 -82.13 -7.96 -31.32
N SER A 20 -81.15 -8.85 -31.61
CA SER A 20 -80.20 -9.37 -30.69
C SER A 20 -79.37 -8.24 -30.13
N ALA A 21 -79.94 -7.48 -29.21
CA ALA A 21 -79.19 -6.65 -28.29
C ALA A 21 -78.28 -7.58 -27.43
N MET A 22 -77.10 -7.86 -27.94
CA MET A 22 -76.07 -8.51 -27.09
C MET A 22 -76.04 -7.73 -25.79
N PRO A 23 -76.29 -8.38 -24.66
CA PRO A 23 -76.47 -7.67 -23.41
C PRO A 23 -75.17 -6.88 -23.14
N ARG A 24 -75.28 -5.57 -23.05
CA ARG A 24 -74.20 -4.62 -22.70
C ARG A 24 -73.34 -5.18 -21.56
N ARG A 25 -73.88 -6.02 -20.70
CA ARG A 25 -73.17 -6.74 -19.61
C ARG A 25 -72.13 -7.75 -20.11
N ARG A 26 -72.36 -8.45 -21.23
CA ARG A 26 -71.36 -9.39 -21.82
C ARG A 26 -70.18 -8.61 -22.43
N TYR A 27 -70.45 -7.46 -23.04
CA TYR A 27 -69.47 -6.56 -23.60
C TYR A 27 -68.58 -5.95 -22.45
N LEU A 28 -69.21 -5.49 -21.37
CA LEU A 28 -68.55 -4.96 -20.20
C LEU A 28 -67.68 -6.03 -19.52
N ILE A 29 -68.13 -7.28 -19.40
CA ILE A 29 -67.34 -8.40 -18.86
C ILE A 29 -66.18 -8.68 -19.79
N GLY A 30 -66.38 -8.66 -21.14
CA GLY A 30 -65.26 -8.84 -22.08
C GLY A 30 -64.18 -7.76 -22.01
N VAL A 31 -64.63 -6.48 -21.96
CA VAL A 31 -63.70 -5.33 -21.79
C VAL A 31 -63.01 -5.38 -20.46
N LEU A 32 -63.68 -5.70 -19.36
CA LEU A 32 -63.05 -5.87 -18.04
C LEU A 32 -62.05 -7.01 -18.06
N GLY A 33 -62.37 -8.15 -18.68
CA GLY A 33 -61.43 -9.29 -18.84
C GLY A 33 -60.22 -8.91 -19.66
N PHE A 34 -60.41 -8.15 -20.75
CA PHE A 34 -59.31 -7.67 -21.58
C PHE A 34 -58.38 -6.70 -20.82
N VAL A 35 -58.98 -5.73 -20.08
CA VAL A 35 -58.20 -4.80 -19.23
C VAL A 35 -57.42 -5.54 -18.17
N LEU A 36 -58.01 -6.53 -17.51
CA LEU A 36 -57.31 -7.38 -16.52
C LEU A 36 -56.20 -8.17 -17.18
N ALA A 37 -56.41 -8.72 -18.38
CA ALA A 37 -55.35 -9.43 -19.11
C ALA A 37 -54.21 -8.50 -19.49
N VAL A 38 -54.48 -7.30 -19.99
CA VAL A 38 -53.48 -6.29 -20.31
C VAL A 38 -52.70 -5.86 -19.05
N ALA A 39 -53.39 -5.60 -17.94
CA ALA A 39 -52.79 -5.27 -16.67
C ALA A 39 -51.90 -6.41 -16.14
N TYR A 40 -52.37 -7.67 -16.30
CA TYR A 40 -51.59 -8.85 -15.94
C TYR A 40 -50.28 -8.96 -16.74
N PHE A 41 -50.32 -8.81 -18.07
CA PHE A 41 -49.12 -8.82 -18.89
C PHE A 41 -48.23 -7.61 -18.66
N ALA A 42 -48.79 -6.44 -18.40
CA ALA A 42 -48.04 -5.23 -18.09
C ALA A 42 -47.28 -5.34 -16.78
N SER A 43 -47.70 -6.17 -15.83
CA SER A 43 -47.00 -6.44 -14.56
C SER A 43 -45.68 -7.22 -14.73
N GLY A 44 -45.42 -7.68 -15.95
CA GLY A 44 -44.19 -8.41 -16.28
C GLY A 44 -42.94 -7.54 -16.44
N PHE A 45 -43.07 -6.21 -16.54
CA PHE A 45 -41.94 -5.33 -16.66
C PHE A 45 -41.23 -5.15 -15.31
N TYR A 46 -39.91 -5.27 -15.30
CA TYR A 46 -39.06 -5.00 -14.13
C TYR A 46 -37.75 -4.33 -14.55
N VAL A 47 -37.14 -3.65 -13.61
CA VAL A 47 -35.87 -2.93 -13.82
C VAL A 47 -34.82 -3.56 -12.93
N VAL A 48 -33.64 -3.84 -13.50
CA VAL A 48 -32.45 -4.30 -12.80
C VAL A 48 -31.48 -3.14 -12.71
N ASN A 49 -31.05 -2.79 -11.52
CA ASN A 49 -30.09 -1.71 -11.28
C ASN A 49 -28.70 -2.02 -11.86
N ALA A 50 -27.85 -1.00 -12.00
CA ALA A 50 -26.52 -1.14 -12.59
C ALA A 50 -25.57 -2.05 -11.81
N ASP A 51 -25.78 -2.19 -10.50
CA ASP A 51 -24.99 -3.03 -9.58
C ASP A 51 -25.58 -4.44 -9.37
N GLU A 52 -26.71 -4.75 -10.04
CA GLU A 52 -27.47 -5.98 -9.85
C GLU A 52 -27.49 -6.83 -11.11
N HIS A 53 -27.60 -8.12 -10.92
CA HIS A 53 -27.93 -9.09 -11.96
C HIS A 53 -29.13 -9.90 -11.52
N ALA A 54 -30.00 -10.21 -12.47
CA ALA A 54 -31.20 -10.99 -12.23
C ALA A 54 -31.09 -12.38 -12.85
N VAL A 55 -31.59 -13.38 -12.15
CA VAL A 55 -31.77 -14.73 -12.65
C VAL A 55 -33.26 -14.99 -12.79
N VAL A 56 -33.70 -15.26 -14.02
CA VAL A 56 -35.09 -15.57 -14.32
C VAL A 56 -35.30 -17.08 -14.31
N ARG A 57 -36.22 -17.54 -13.48
CA ARG A 57 -36.62 -18.94 -13.42
C ARG A 57 -38.00 -19.14 -13.97
N ARG A 58 -38.12 -20.08 -14.90
CA ARG A 58 -39.41 -20.53 -15.45
C ARG A 58 -39.75 -21.91 -14.91
N PHE A 59 -40.84 -22.03 -14.17
CA PHE A 59 -41.23 -23.27 -13.50
C PHE A 59 -40.14 -23.94 -12.68
N GLY A 60 -39.20 -23.13 -12.12
CA GLY A 60 -38.08 -23.62 -11.31
C GLY A 60 -36.78 -23.84 -12.05
N ALA A 61 -36.80 -23.95 -13.39
CA ALA A 61 -35.59 -24.05 -14.20
C ALA A 61 -35.00 -22.67 -14.51
N ILE A 62 -33.68 -22.56 -14.56
CA ILE A 62 -32.99 -21.32 -14.95
C ILE A 62 -33.18 -21.12 -16.47
N GLU A 63 -33.87 -20.07 -16.85
CA GLU A 63 -34.14 -19.73 -18.25
C GLU A 63 -33.13 -18.71 -18.78
N ALA A 64 -32.90 -17.64 -18.03
CA ALA A 64 -32.01 -16.56 -18.46
C ALA A 64 -31.28 -15.88 -17.31
N ARG A 65 -30.07 -15.39 -17.61
CA ARG A 65 -29.28 -14.48 -16.76
C ARG A 65 -29.34 -13.10 -17.39
N VAL A 66 -29.80 -12.12 -16.64
CA VAL A 66 -30.12 -10.80 -17.18
C VAL A 66 -29.31 -9.74 -16.47
N GLY A 67 -28.62 -8.92 -17.25
CA GLY A 67 -27.84 -7.79 -16.75
C GLY A 67 -28.69 -6.57 -16.41
N PRO A 68 -28.05 -5.43 -16.10
CA PRO A 68 -28.73 -4.17 -15.81
C PRO A 68 -29.61 -3.70 -16.98
N GLY A 69 -30.76 -3.09 -16.64
CA GLY A 69 -31.68 -2.53 -17.63
C GLY A 69 -33.14 -2.88 -17.37
N MET A 70 -33.97 -2.51 -18.34
CA MET A 70 -35.42 -2.84 -18.34
C MET A 70 -35.62 -4.19 -19.04
N HIS A 71 -36.28 -5.11 -18.39
CA HIS A 71 -36.53 -6.46 -18.89
C HIS A 71 -38.00 -6.82 -18.69
N TYR A 72 -38.44 -7.82 -19.46
CA TYR A 72 -39.79 -8.38 -19.39
C TYR A 72 -39.72 -9.83 -18.96
N ARG A 73 -40.57 -10.21 -18.01
CA ARG A 73 -40.80 -11.59 -17.57
C ARG A 73 -42.25 -11.96 -17.74
N MET A 74 -42.56 -13.22 -17.87
CA MET A 74 -43.92 -13.67 -17.74
C MET A 74 -44.43 -13.46 -16.31
N PRO A 75 -45.66 -12.92 -16.15
CA PRO A 75 -46.20 -12.69 -14.82
C PRO A 75 -46.33 -14.00 -14.03
N TRP A 76 -46.29 -13.80 -12.70
CA TRP A 76 -46.52 -14.92 -11.78
C TRP A 76 -47.83 -15.69 -12.16
N PRO A 77 -47.88 -17.06 -12.16
CA PRO A 77 -46.92 -17.96 -11.52
C PRO A 77 -45.80 -18.53 -12.43
N VAL A 78 -45.67 -18.08 -13.69
CA VAL A 78 -44.78 -18.69 -14.68
C VAL A 78 -43.31 -18.40 -14.38
N ASP A 79 -42.94 -17.13 -14.29
CA ASP A 79 -41.56 -16.70 -14.07
C ASP A 79 -41.36 -16.11 -12.68
N ARG A 80 -40.24 -16.43 -12.06
CA ARG A 80 -39.72 -15.81 -10.84
C ARG A 80 -38.36 -15.17 -11.14
N VAL A 81 -38.11 -14.01 -10.57
CA VAL A 81 -36.88 -13.27 -10.76
C VAL A 81 -36.20 -13.11 -9.40
N ASP A 82 -35.01 -13.59 -9.31
CA ASP A 82 -34.14 -13.39 -8.14
C ASP A 82 -33.06 -12.37 -8.52
N VAL A 83 -33.00 -11.25 -7.81
CA VAL A 83 -32.07 -10.14 -8.05
C VAL A 83 -30.97 -10.20 -7.01
N LEU A 84 -29.69 -10.14 -7.47
CA LEU A 84 -28.51 -10.13 -6.62
C LEU A 84 -27.59 -8.97 -6.94
N LYS A 85 -27.00 -8.40 -5.90
CA LYS A 85 -25.93 -7.40 -6.03
C LYS A 85 -24.61 -8.12 -6.32
N THR A 86 -24.17 -8.04 -7.58
CA THR A 86 -22.95 -8.73 -8.04
C THR A 86 -21.70 -7.86 -7.94
N THR A 87 -21.87 -6.53 -8.01
CA THR A 87 -20.75 -5.58 -7.93
C THR A 87 -20.34 -5.30 -6.48
N SER A 88 -21.22 -5.57 -5.53
CA SER A 88 -20.94 -5.34 -4.11
C SER A 88 -19.92 -6.36 -3.59
N VAL A 89 -18.86 -5.86 -2.95
CA VAL A 89 -17.89 -6.70 -2.23
C VAL A 89 -18.51 -7.16 -0.92
N MET A 90 -18.71 -8.46 -0.82
CA MET A 90 -19.18 -9.10 0.41
C MET A 90 -17.99 -9.46 1.29
N LYS A 91 -18.15 -9.34 2.60
CA LYS A 91 -17.12 -9.67 3.61
C LYS A 91 -17.64 -10.75 4.52
N ILE A 92 -16.79 -11.73 4.82
CA ILE A 92 -17.07 -12.76 5.81
C ILE A 92 -15.88 -12.88 6.75
N GLY A 93 -16.17 -13.00 8.05
CA GLY A 93 -15.17 -13.31 9.08
C GLY A 93 -14.96 -14.81 9.17
N VAL A 94 -13.70 -15.22 9.35
CA VAL A 94 -13.32 -16.59 9.68
C VAL A 94 -12.78 -16.58 11.09
N GLY A 95 -13.46 -17.34 11.97
CA GLY A 95 -13.20 -17.34 13.41
C GLY A 95 -13.90 -16.25 14.21
N PHE A 96 -14.66 -15.36 13.56
CA PHE A 96 -15.42 -14.31 14.26
C PHE A 96 -16.62 -13.86 13.41
N ASP A 97 -17.65 -13.33 14.08
CA ASP A 97 -18.80 -12.74 13.39
C ASP A 97 -18.57 -11.23 13.18
N LEU A 98 -18.60 -10.79 11.92
CA LEU A 98 -18.50 -9.37 11.55
C LEU A 98 -19.70 -8.53 12.00
N ARG A 99 -20.80 -9.16 12.41
CA ARG A 99 -22.02 -8.49 12.88
C ARG A 99 -22.01 -8.22 14.37
N ASP A 100 -21.18 -8.95 15.10
CA ASP A 100 -21.04 -8.75 16.54
C ASP A 100 -20.18 -7.52 16.78
N ASN A 101 -20.83 -6.37 16.94
CA ASN A 101 -20.20 -5.09 17.31
C ASN A 101 -19.74 -5.09 18.77
N ASP A 102 -19.87 -6.19 19.50
CA ASP A 102 -19.45 -6.27 20.88
C ASP A 102 -17.95 -6.48 20.96
N SER A 103 -17.36 -5.35 20.94
CA SER A 103 -16.06 -4.89 21.43
C SER A 103 -15.11 -5.94 22.02
N GLY A 104 -14.05 -6.23 21.31
CA GLY A 104 -12.73 -6.44 21.92
C GLY A 104 -12.18 -7.85 21.92
N SER A 105 -12.91 -8.88 21.52
CA SER A 105 -12.34 -10.21 21.39
C SER A 105 -12.68 -10.78 20.01
N LEU A 106 -11.85 -10.46 19.01
CA LEU A 106 -11.80 -11.25 17.79
C LEU A 106 -11.30 -12.65 18.19
N LYS A 107 -12.22 -13.51 18.67
CA LYS A 107 -11.93 -14.93 18.84
C LYS A 107 -11.60 -15.46 17.45
N GLY A 108 -10.33 -15.57 17.15
CA GLY A 108 -9.86 -16.21 15.92
C GLY A 108 -10.16 -17.69 15.91
N VAL A 109 -9.87 -18.34 14.81
CA VAL A 109 -9.77 -19.80 14.76
C VAL A 109 -8.52 -20.21 15.51
N GLU A 110 -8.68 -21.16 16.45
CA GLU A 110 -7.56 -21.75 17.15
C GLU A 110 -6.87 -22.77 16.26
N LEU A 111 -5.59 -22.54 15.98
CA LEU A 111 -4.79 -23.32 15.03
C LEU A 111 -3.51 -23.81 15.67
N LEU A 112 -3.09 -25.01 15.25
CA LEU A 112 -1.81 -25.57 15.63
C LEU A 112 -0.79 -25.32 14.50
N THR A 113 0.38 -24.82 14.85
CA THR A 113 1.50 -24.64 13.92
C THR A 113 2.32 -25.92 13.74
N GLY A 114 3.22 -25.95 12.74
CA GLY A 114 4.08 -27.11 12.50
C GLY A 114 5.05 -27.45 13.61
N ASP A 115 5.34 -26.51 14.48
CA ASP A 115 6.17 -26.63 15.69
C ASP A 115 5.34 -26.78 16.98
N THR A 116 4.09 -27.23 16.86
CA THR A 116 3.17 -27.56 17.95
C THR A 116 2.78 -26.41 18.88
N ASN A 117 2.85 -25.16 18.40
CA ASN A 117 2.35 -24.01 19.12
C ASN A 117 0.89 -23.70 18.75
N ILE A 118 0.11 -23.24 19.72
CA ILE A 118 -1.28 -22.85 19.54
C ILE A 118 -1.34 -21.34 19.33
N LEU A 119 -2.05 -20.94 18.27
CA LEU A 119 -2.32 -19.54 17.98
C LEU A 119 -3.75 -19.33 17.50
N ASN A 120 -4.28 -18.14 17.76
CA ASN A 120 -5.60 -17.71 17.31
C ASN A 120 -5.44 -16.76 16.12
N VAL A 121 -6.03 -17.13 14.98
CA VAL A 121 -6.01 -16.32 13.76
C VAL A 121 -7.42 -15.85 13.43
N ALA A 122 -7.59 -14.53 13.37
CA ALA A 122 -8.80 -13.89 12.87
C ALA A 122 -8.54 -13.41 11.43
N MET A 123 -9.35 -13.88 10.47
CA MET A 123 -9.19 -13.59 9.07
C MET A 123 -10.50 -13.12 8.45
N ALA A 124 -10.44 -12.11 7.57
CA ALA A 124 -11.57 -11.64 6.78
C ALA A 124 -11.37 -11.97 5.31
N VAL A 125 -12.36 -12.62 4.72
CA VAL A 125 -12.40 -12.93 3.29
C VAL A 125 -13.35 -11.97 2.60
N GLN A 126 -12.90 -11.33 1.54
CA GLN A 126 -13.70 -10.48 0.68
C GLN A 126 -13.93 -11.18 -0.65
N TYR A 127 -15.17 -11.22 -1.08
CA TYR A 127 -15.56 -11.87 -2.31
C TYR A 127 -16.66 -11.11 -3.05
N VAL A 128 -16.78 -11.39 -4.35
CA VAL A 128 -17.84 -10.90 -5.22
C VAL A 128 -18.56 -12.07 -5.89
N ILE A 129 -19.79 -11.86 -6.28
CA ILE A 129 -20.57 -12.86 -7.01
C ILE A 129 -20.25 -12.75 -8.49
N ARG A 130 -19.55 -13.73 -9.04
CA ARG A 130 -19.21 -13.80 -10.46
C ARG A 130 -20.36 -14.38 -11.29
N ASN A 131 -21.02 -15.42 -10.79
CA ASN A 131 -22.12 -16.10 -11.44
C ASN A 131 -23.32 -16.19 -10.50
N PRO A 132 -24.35 -15.31 -10.67
CA PRO A 132 -25.50 -15.28 -9.80
C PRO A 132 -26.32 -16.60 -9.77
N ALA A 133 -26.37 -17.29 -10.90
CA ALA A 133 -27.14 -18.53 -10.99
C ALA A 133 -26.51 -19.68 -10.19
N ASP A 134 -25.19 -19.85 -10.30
CA ASP A 134 -24.47 -20.85 -9.56
C ASP A 134 -24.48 -20.53 -8.05
N TYR A 135 -24.33 -19.25 -7.71
CA TYR A 135 -24.40 -18.75 -6.32
C TYR A 135 -25.73 -19.07 -5.63
N LEU A 136 -26.87 -18.96 -6.38
CA LEU A 136 -28.20 -19.17 -5.80
C LEU A 136 -28.64 -20.63 -5.75
N PHE A 137 -28.19 -21.45 -6.72
CA PHE A 137 -28.83 -22.75 -6.95
C PHE A 137 -27.89 -23.93 -6.85
N GLN A 138 -26.56 -23.70 -6.91
CA GLN A 138 -25.61 -24.80 -6.84
C GLN A 138 -25.29 -25.19 -5.39
N ILE A 139 -25.36 -24.22 -4.48
CA ILE A 139 -24.91 -24.37 -3.10
C ILE A 139 -25.92 -23.76 -2.13
N ASP A 140 -26.21 -24.49 -1.07
CA ASP A 140 -26.97 -23.93 0.06
C ASP A 140 -26.06 -23.16 0.98
N GLY A 141 -26.35 -21.87 1.20
CA GLY A 141 -25.56 -20.99 2.05
C GLY A 141 -24.13 -20.69 1.56
N PRO A 142 -23.92 -20.11 0.37
CA PRO A 142 -22.59 -19.83 -0.17
C PRO A 142 -21.67 -19.05 0.78
N PRO A 143 -22.12 -18.08 1.59
CA PRO A 143 -21.26 -17.43 2.58
C PRO A 143 -20.64 -18.40 3.57
N THR A 144 -21.43 -19.34 4.09
CA THR A 144 -20.95 -20.34 5.04
C THR A 144 -19.90 -21.26 4.41
N LEU A 145 -20.14 -21.67 3.17
CA LEU A 145 -19.16 -22.48 2.42
C LEU A 145 -17.84 -21.75 2.24
N VAL A 146 -17.87 -20.47 1.84
CA VAL A 146 -16.66 -19.63 1.70
C VAL A 146 -15.88 -19.58 3.01
N GLY A 147 -16.58 -19.39 4.15
CA GLY A 147 -15.98 -19.37 5.48
C GLY A 147 -15.30 -20.70 5.83
N MET A 148 -16.01 -21.81 5.67
CA MET A 148 -15.52 -23.16 6.00
C MET A 148 -14.32 -23.56 5.12
N LEU A 149 -14.36 -23.25 3.83
CA LEU A 149 -13.25 -23.55 2.93
C LEU A 149 -12.01 -22.69 3.25
N ALA A 150 -12.23 -21.41 3.52
CA ALA A 150 -11.14 -20.51 3.89
C ALA A 150 -10.50 -20.93 5.23
N GLU A 151 -11.29 -21.35 6.20
CA GLU A 151 -10.82 -21.88 7.48
C GLU A 151 -10.02 -23.18 7.30
N SER A 152 -10.53 -24.12 6.50
CA SER A 152 -9.84 -25.37 6.20
C SER A 152 -8.49 -25.15 5.54
N VAL A 153 -8.44 -24.26 4.53
CA VAL A 153 -7.20 -23.94 3.83
C VAL A 153 -6.23 -23.15 4.72
N LEU A 154 -6.75 -22.27 5.59
CA LEU A 154 -5.94 -21.57 6.58
C LEU A 154 -5.27 -22.57 7.53
N THR A 155 -6.03 -23.51 8.07
CA THR A 155 -5.53 -24.57 8.94
C THR A 155 -4.45 -25.40 8.25
N GLU A 156 -4.70 -25.87 7.04
CA GLU A 156 -3.71 -26.62 6.22
C GLU A 156 -2.42 -25.82 6.01
N THR A 157 -2.56 -24.52 5.77
CA THR A 157 -1.41 -23.65 5.50
C THR A 157 -0.57 -23.41 6.74
N VAL A 158 -1.21 -23.15 7.89
CA VAL A 158 -0.55 -22.82 9.15
C VAL A 158 0.13 -24.05 9.78
N VAL A 159 -0.49 -25.22 9.68
CA VAL A 159 0.10 -26.49 10.16
C VAL A 159 1.43 -26.80 9.46
N GLY A 160 1.61 -26.33 8.23
CA GLY A 160 2.86 -26.54 7.48
C GLY A 160 3.97 -25.52 7.76
N MET A 161 3.77 -24.57 8.66
CA MET A 161 4.69 -23.44 8.90
C MET A 161 5.11 -23.34 10.38
N PRO A 162 6.37 -22.95 10.69
CA PRO A 162 6.77 -22.63 12.04
C PRO A 162 6.15 -21.31 12.51
N ILE A 163 5.96 -21.18 13.82
CA ILE A 163 5.30 -20.03 14.43
C ILE A 163 5.99 -18.69 14.09
N ASP A 164 7.31 -18.68 14.08
CA ASP A 164 8.11 -17.47 13.77
C ASP A 164 7.79 -16.93 12.37
N GLU A 165 7.61 -17.82 11.39
CA GLU A 165 7.26 -17.43 10.03
C GLU A 165 5.84 -16.89 9.97
N VAL A 166 4.89 -17.50 10.68
CA VAL A 166 3.49 -17.06 10.74
C VAL A 166 3.37 -15.65 11.36
N LEU A 167 4.14 -15.38 12.41
CA LEU A 167 4.08 -14.10 13.13
C LEU A 167 4.78 -12.95 12.39
N THR A 168 5.82 -13.24 11.60
CA THR A 168 6.69 -12.22 10.98
C THR A 168 6.45 -12.07 9.47
N THR A 169 7.12 -12.89 8.67
CA THR A 169 7.21 -12.74 7.21
C THR A 169 6.13 -13.49 6.46
N GLY A 170 5.55 -14.53 7.05
CA GLY A 170 4.63 -15.45 6.39
C GLY A 170 3.23 -14.89 6.12
N ARG A 171 2.85 -13.78 6.75
CA ARG A 171 1.49 -13.21 6.66
C ARG A 171 1.00 -13.03 5.22
N LEU A 172 1.82 -12.43 4.35
CA LEU A 172 1.46 -12.23 2.93
C LEU A 172 1.42 -13.55 2.16
N ALA A 173 2.33 -14.48 2.45
CA ALA A 173 2.37 -15.80 1.84
C ALA A 173 1.12 -16.61 2.21
N ILE A 174 0.71 -16.57 3.49
CA ILE A 174 -0.52 -17.21 3.98
C ILE A 174 -1.75 -16.63 3.26
N GLN A 175 -1.89 -15.30 3.21
CA GLN A 175 -3.00 -14.63 2.53
C GLN A 175 -3.09 -15.05 1.06
N GLY A 176 -1.96 -15.06 0.36
CA GLY A 176 -1.88 -15.46 -1.05
C GLY A 176 -2.24 -16.93 -1.26
N ARG A 177 -1.72 -17.83 -0.43
CA ARG A 177 -1.99 -19.28 -0.51
C ARG A 177 -3.44 -19.60 -0.18
N VAL A 178 -3.98 -18.98 0.89
CA VAL A 178 -5.38 -19.15 1.27
C VAL A 178 -6.29 -18.64 0.16
N LYS A 179 -6.03 -17.46 -0.41
CA LYS A 179 -6.81 -16.94 -1.54
C LYS A 179 -6.83 -17.91 -2.70
N LEU A 180 -5.67 -18.42 -3.12
CA LEU A 180 -5.55 -19.28 -4.30
C LEU A 180 -6.23 -20.62 -4.08
N LYS A 181 -5.91 -21.33 -3.00
CA LYS A 181 -6.47 -22.66 -2.71
C LYS A 181 -7.97 -22.61 -2.42
N THR A 182 -8.45 -21.57 -1.72
CA THR A 182 -9.88 -21.40 -1.47
C THR A 182 -10.62 -21.12 -2.77
N GLN A 183 -10.03 -20.30 -3.69
CA GLN A 183 -10.62 -20.06 -5.00
C GLN A 183 -10.70 -21.37 -5.82
N GLU A 184 -9.64 -22.17 -5.83
CA GLU A 184 -9.64 -23.48 -6.52
C GLU A 184 -10.72 -24.42 -5.97
N ALA A 185 -10.91 -24.44 -4.65
CA ALA A 185 -11.98 -25.22 -4.02
C ALA A 185 -13.37 -24.71 -4.40
N LEU A 186 -13.58 -23.39 -4.36
CA LEU A 186 -14.85 -22.76 -4.75
C LEU A 186 -15.19 -23.00 -6.23
N ASP A 187 -14.18 -23.00 -7.11
CA ASP A 187 -14.34 -23.28 -8.54
C ASP A 187 -14.71 -24.73 -8.77
N ARG A 188 -14.14 -25.67 -8.01
CA ARG A 188 -14.48 -27.10 -8.05
C ARG A 188 -15.93 -27.35 -7.67
N TYR A 189 -16.46 -26.60 -6.69
CA TYR A 189 -17.85 -26.66 -6.28
C TYR A 189 -18.79 -25.81 -7.17
N GLN A 190 -18.25 -25.13 -8.18
CA GLN A 190 -19.01 -24.23 -9.06
C GLN A 190 -19.86 -23.23 -8.28
N SER A 191 -19.27 -22.65 -7.25
CA SER A 191 -19.96 -21.76 -6.29
C SER A 191 -20.43 -20.44 -6.87
N GLY A 192 -19.95 -20.04 -8.04
CA GLY A 192 -20.21 -18.73 -8.63
C GLY A 192 -19.58 -17.56 -7.89
N VAL A 193 -18.68 -17.82 -6.92
CA VAL A 193 -18.00 -16.84 -6.08
C VAL A 193 -16.59 -16.59 -6.60
N GLN A 194 -16.14 -15.33 -6.54
CA GLN A 194 -14.75 -14.96 -6.80
C GLN A 194 -14.17 -14.22 -5.59
N ILE A 195 -13.06 -14.72 -5.05
CA ILE A 195 -12.37 -14.08 -3.93
C ILE A 195 -11.59 -12.85 -4.43
N SER A 196 -11.92 -11.69 -3.89
CA SER A 196 -11.19 -10.43 -4.14
C SER A 196 -9.91 -10.36 -3.32
N SER A 197 -10.02 -10.49 -2.01
CA SER A 197 -8.88 -10.44 -1.09
C SER A 197 -9.13 -11.29 0.14
N VAL A 198 -8.03 -11.73 0.74
CA VAL A 198 -7.99 -12.38 2.04
C VAL A 198 -7.09 -11.53 2.93
N ASN A 199 -7.59 -11.15 4.08
CA ASN A 199 -6.87 -10.27 5.01
C ASN A 199 -6.84 -10.91 6.41
N ILE A 200 -5.65 -11.12 6.94
CA ILE A 200 -5.48 -11.51 8.34
C ILE A 200 -5.64 -10.26 9.20
N MET A 201 -6.65 -10.28 10.07
CA MET A 201 -6.97 -9.17 10.96
C MET A 201 -6.07 -9.18 12.19
N ASN A 202 -5.98 -10.33 12.83
CA ASN A 202 -5.20 -10.50 14.05
C ASN A 202 -4.63 -11.91 14.13
N ILE A 203 -3.43 -12.01 14.73
CA ILE A 203 -2.80 -13.27 15.14
C ILE A 203 -2.41 -13.09 16.59
N THR A 204 -2.98 -13.90 17.48
CA THR A 204 -2.71 -13.85 18.91
C THR A 204 -2.27 -15.21 19.41
N LEU A 205 -1.27 -15.21 20.28
CA LEU A 205 -0.85 -16.40 20.99
C LEU A 205 -1.69 -16.59 22.26
N ASP A 206 -1.65 -17.81 22.78
CA ASP A 206 -2.21 -18.06 24.12
C ASP A 206 -1.51 -17.14 25.14
N PRO A 207 -2.24 -16.46 26.01
CA PRO A 207 -1.68 -15.56 27.01
C PRO A 207 -0.61 -16.19 27.89
N SER A 208 -0.68 -17.51 28.12
CA SER A 208 0.26 -18.24 28.96
C SER A 208 1.68 -18.30 28.39
N VAL A 209 1.82 -18.26 27.06
CA VAL A 209 3.11 -18.35 26.36
C VAL A 209 3.52 -17.05 25.69
N ALA A 210 2.59 -16.09 25.53
CA ALA A 210 2.80 -14.84 24.81
C ALA A 210 3.99 -14.05 25.35
N GLN A 211 4.17 -14.01 26.69
CA GLN A 211 5.28 -13.29 27.33
C GLN A 211 6.63 -13.91 26.99
N ALA A 212 6.72 -15.24 27.01
CA ALA A 212 7.97 -15.94 26.68
C ALA A 212 8.39 -15.70 25.22
N PHE A 213 7.41 -15.68 24.29
CA PHE A 213 7.70 -15.32 22.88
C PHE A 213 8.10 -13.86 22.72
N GLN A 214 7.50 -12.95 23.48
CA GLN A 214 7.90 -11.54 23.46
C GLN A 214 9.34 -11.36 23.94
N ASP A 215 9.73 -12.02 25.03
CA ASP A 215 11.11 -11.98 25.56
C ASP A 215 12.14 -12.47 24.50
N VAL A 216 11.81 -13.53 23.76
CA VAL A 216 12.66 -14.02 22.66
C VAL A 216 12.73 -13.02 21.50
N ALA A 217 11.60 -12.45 21.12
CA ALA A 217 11.55 -11.44 20.05
C ALA A 217 12.36 -10.19 20.42
N ASP A 218 12.24 -9.71 21.66
CA ASP A 218 13.00 -8.58 22.19
C ASP A 218 14.50 -8.88 22.21
N ALA A 219 14.90 -10.08 22.65
CA ALA A 219 16.31 -10.51 22.64
C ALA A 219 16.88 -10.60 21.21
N MET A 220 16.09 -11.06 20.23
CA MET A 220 16.49 -11.07 18.82
C MET A 220 16.66 -9.64 18.27
N ALA A 221 15.73 -8.74 18.58
CA ALA A 221 15.79 -7.34 18.19
C ALA A 221 17.01 -6.62 18.81
N ASP A 222 17.30 -6.86 20.08
CA ASP A 222 18.47 -6.31 20.77
C ASP A 222 19.78 -6.84 20.17
N ARG A 223 19.84 -8.11 19.82
CA ARG A 223 21.00 -8.69 19.10
C ARG A 223 21.21 -8.01 17.77
N GLU A 224 20.16 -7.86 16.97
CA GLU A 224 20.27 -7.20 15.67
C GLU A 224 20.69 -5.74 15.80
N LYS A 225 20.10 -5.02 16.76
CA LYS A 225 20.47 -3.64 17.10
C LYS A 225 21.93 -3.55 17.45
N THR A 226 22.43 -4.41 18.37
CA THR A 226 23.84 -4.43 18.77
C THR A 226 24.78 -4.70 17.60
N GLN A 227 24.40 -5.60 16.69
CA GLN A 227 25.18 -5.86 15.48
C GLN A 227 25.19 -4.66 14.53
N ASN A 228 24.05 -4.00 14.35
CA ASN A 228 23.95 -2.83 13.49
C ASN A 228 24.72 -1.64 14.07
N ASP A 229 24.68 -1.41 15.38
CA ASP A 229 25.44 -0.39 16.08
C ASP A 229 26.96 -0.65 15.95
N ALA A 230 27.40 -1.91 16.12
CA ALA A 230 28.81 -2.28 15.93
C ALA A 230 29.26 -2.08 14.47
N ARG A 231 28.44 -2.41 13.49
CA ARG A 231 28.75 -2.14 12.07
C ARG A 231 28.80 -0.66 11.76
N ALA A 232 27.86 0.13 12.30
CA ALA A 232 27.85 1.58 12.14
C ALA A 232 29.11 2.20 12.74
N TYR A 233 29.50 1.78 13.95
CA TYR A 233 30.75 2.21 14.59
C TYR A 233 31.99 1.87 13.75
N ALA A 234 32.09 0.65 13.25
CA ALA A 234 33.19 0.25 12.39
C ALA A 234 33.25 1.06 11.08
N ASN A 235 32.07 1.32 10.47
CA ASN A 235 31.95 2.09 9.25
C ASN A 235 32.29 3.59 9.45
N ASP A 236 32.17 4.12 10.66
CA ASP A 236 32.62 5.49 10.99
C ASP A 236 34.12 5.53 11.32
N GLN A 237 34.56 4.63 12.19
CA GLN A 237 35.97 4.67 12.72
C GLN A 237 37.03 4.31 11.66
N ILE A 238 36.79 3.28 10.87
CA ILE A 238 37.80 2.81 9.89
C ILE A 238 38.06 3.88 8.81
N PRO A 239 37.04 4.49 8.15
CA PRO A 239 37.30 5.56 7.16
C PRO A 239 37.91 6.80 7.79
N ARG A 240 37.51 7.17 9.01
CA ARG A 240 38.10 8.30 9.75
C ARG A 240 39.58 8.10 10.01
N ALA A 241 39.96 6.94 10.57
CA ALA A 241 41.37 6.62 10.81
C ALA A 241 42.22 6.56 9.52
N ARG A 242 41.65 6.01 8.43
CA ARG A 242 42.29 6.03 7.10
C ARG A 242 42.45 7.46 6.56
N GLY A 243 41.42 8.31 6.75
CA GLY A 243 41.49 9.71 6.37
C GLY A 243 42.55 10.49 7.11
N GLU A 244 42.69 10.30 8.42
CA GLU A 244 43.71 10.93 9.25
C GLU A 244 45.11 10.44 8.87
N ALA A 245 45.32 9.14 8.66
CA ALA A 245 46.58 8.59 8.17
C ALA A 245 46.96 9.16 6.79
N SER A 246 46.02 9.21 5.84
CA SER A 246 46.24 9.80 4.51
C SER A 246 46.58 11.29 4.59
N ARG A 247 45.90 12.04 5.47
CA ARG A 247 46.20 13.45 5.70
C ARG A 247 47.61 13.63 6.22
N THR A 248 48.01 12.86 7.25
CA THR A 248 49.37 12.93 7.84
C THR A 248 50.46 12.62 6.80
N VAL A 249 50.25 11.60 5.98
CA VAL A 249 51.19 11.25 4.88
C VAL A 249 51.26 12.36 3.86
N SER A 250 50.10 12.94 3.43
CA SER A 250 50.07 14.02 2.48
C SER A 250 50.71 15.30 2.99
N GLU A 251 50.49 15.64 4.27
CA GLU A 251 51.18 16.79 4.94
C GLU A 251 52.67 16.61 4.97
N ALA A 252 53.18 15.41 5.31
CA ALA A 252 54.58 15.12 5.30
C ALA A 252 55.21 15.18 3.88
N GLN A 253 54.49 14.70 2.88
CA GLN A 253 54.92 14.80 1.48
C GLN A 253 54.95 16.25 0.99
N ASN A 254 53.94 17.03 1.32
CA ASN A 254 53.89 18.45 0.98
C ASN A 254 55.01 19.23 1.67
N TYR A 255 55.28 18.97 2.95
CA TYR A 255 56.40 19.55 3.67
C TYR A 255 57.75 19.20 3.02
N LYS A 256 57.95 17.92 2.65
CA LYS A 256 59.13 17.50 1.90
C LYS A 256 59.28 18.25 0.59
N GLN A 257 58.22 18.34 -0.21
CA GLN A 257 58.22 19.05 -1.50
C GLN A 257 58.55 20.53 -1.30
N GLN A 258 57.93 21.16 -0.32
CA GLN A 258 58.14 22.56 0.02
C GLN A 258 59.62 22.80 0.41
N ARG A 259 60.23 21.94 1.25
CA ARG A 259 61.60 22.06 1.64
C ARG A 259 62.59 21.86 0.49
N ILE A 260 62.29 20.92 -0.41
CA ILE A 260 63.10 20.73 -1.62
C ILE A 260 63.01 21.95 -2.53
N ALA A 261 61.80 22.43 -2.78
CA ALA A 261 61.57 23.61 -3.64
C ALA A 261 62.20 24.85 -3.05
N GLU A 262 62.12 25.08 -1.73
CA GLU A 262 62.79 26.16 -1.05
C GLU A 262 64.33 26.07 -1.17
N ALA A 263 64.89 24.89 -0.95
CA ALA A 263 66.35 24.67 -1.08
C ALA A 263 66.82 24.87 -2.53
N VAL A 264 66.12 24.34 -3.52
CA VAL A 264 66.41 24.53 -4.94
C VAL A 264 66.26 26.01 -5.33
N GLY A 265 65.18 26.68 -4.89
CA GLY A 265 64.99 28.10 -5.12
C GLY A 265 66.09 28.98 -4.52
N ASN A 266 66.52 28.68 -3.28
CA ASN A 266 67.62 29.38 -2.63
C ASN A 266 68.94 29.14 -3.35
N ALA A 267 69.24 27.89 -3.77
CA ALA A 267 70.44 27.55 -4.51
C ALA A 267 70.44 28.26 -5.90
N THR A 268 69.33 28.26 -6.63
CA THR A 268 69.21 28.92 -7.92
C THR A 268 69.36 30.42 -7.77
N ARG A 269 68.73 31.03 -6.76
CA ARG A 269 68.93 32.47 -6.45
C ARG A 269 70.37 32.79 -6.12
N PHE A 270 71.05 31.95 -5.33
CA PHE A 270 72.45 32.15 -4.97
C PHE A 270 73.35 32.07 -6.25
N LEU A 271 73.15 31.09 -7.10
CA LEU A 271 73.91 30.94 -8.34
C LEU A 271 73.71 32.13 -9.26
N ALA A 272 72.47 32.60 -9.45
CA ALA A 272 72.16 33.78 -10.24
C ALA A 272 72.83 35.04 -9.66
N LEU A 273 72.77 35.21 -8.36
CA LEU A 273 73.43 36.31 -7.67
C LEU A 273 74.96 36.23 -7.79
N LEU A 274 75.55 35.05 -7.67
CA LEU A 274 76.97 34.82 -7.87
C LEU A 274 77.42 35.18 -9.27
N GLN A 275 76.63 34.83 -10.29
CA GLN A 275 76.91 35.15 -11.69
C GLN A 275 76.94 36.68 -11.93
N GLU A 276 75.98 37.44 -11.32
CA GLU A 276 75.98 38.88 -11.42
C GLU A 276 77.10 39.54 -10.56
N TYR A 277 77.43 38.94 -9.41
CA TYR A 277 78.57 39.39 -8.61
C TYR A 277 79.89 39.24 -9.36
N GLN A 278 80.12 38.18 -10.11
CA GLN A 278 81.31 37.96 -10.92
C GLN A 278 81.47 39.03 -12.04
N LYS A 279 80.35 39.55 -12.54
CA LYS A 279 80.39 40.62 -13.60
C LYS A 279 80.75 41.99 -13.04
N ALA A 280 80.22 42.33 -11.86
CA ALA A 280 80.46 43.67 -11.26
C ALA A 280 80.44 43.57 -9.69
N PRO A 281 81.58 43.20 -9.04
CA PRO A 281 81.62 42.92 -7.63
C PRO A 281 81.23 44.06 -6.71
N ASP A 282 81.74 45.27 -6.98
CA ASP A 282 81.54 46.42 -6.08
C ASP A 282 80.10 46.97 -6.10
N VAL A 283 79.49 47.00 -7.27
CA VAL A 283 78.10 47.44 -7.43
C VAL A 283 77.12 46.44 -6.81
N THR A 284 77.36 45.14 -7.04
CA THR A 284 76.50 44.08 -6.50
C THR A 284 76.61 43.99 -4.98
N ARG A 285 77.76 44.18 -4.42
CA ARG A 285 77.98 44.21 -2.94
C ARG A 285 77.18 45.33 -2.31
N SER A 286 77.30 46.56 -2.87
CA SER A 286 76.57 47.71 -2.37
C SER A 286 75.05 47.54 -2.45
N ARG A 287 74.59 46.94 -3.55
CA ARG A 287 73.16 46.65 -3.73
C ARG A 287 72.61 45.61 -2.70
N ILE A 288 73.36 44.51 -2.47
CA ILE A 288 72.98 43.51 -1.48
C ILE A 288 72.96 44.11 -0.07
N TYR A 289 73.94 44.97 0.26
CA TYR A 289 73.98 45.67 1.51
C TYR A 289 72.77 46.58 1.72
N LEU A 290 72.45 47.38 0.73
CA LEU A 290 71.27 48.28 0.80
C LEU A 290 69.93 47.51 0.88
N ASP A 291 69.80 46.44 0.10
CA ASP A 291 68.61 45.55 0.11
C ASP A 291 68.45 44.84 1.46
N SER A 292 69.56 44.48 2.10
CA SER A 292 69.56 43.86 3.44
C SER A 292 69.22 44.90 4.53
N MET A 293 69.73 46.13 4.42
CA MET A 293 69.41 47.20 5.31
C MET A 293 67.93 47.65 5.19
N GLU A 294 67.38 47.71 3.99
CA GLU A 294 66.01 48.04 3.72
C GLU A 294 65.04 47.00 4.37
N LYS A 295 65.41 45.70 4.38
CA LYS A 295 64.66 44.65 5.03
C LYS A 295 64.78 44.61 6.53
N ILE A 296 65.90 45.09 7.07
CA ILE A 296 66.17 45.04 8.54
C ILE A 296 65.66 46.31 9.22
N LEU A 297 65.86 47.51 8.61
CA LEU A 297 65.49 48.80 9.24
C LEU A 297 64.00 48.89 9.71
N PRO A 298 62.98 48.40 8.92
CA PRO A 298 61.62 48.45 9.40
C PRO A 298 61.32 47.55 10.62
N LYS A 299 62.15 46.53 10.84
CA LYS A 299 62.00 45.57 11.96
C LYS A 299 62.77 46.02 13.22
N VAL A 300 63.57 47.08 13.15
CA VAL A 300 64.36 47.59 14.24
C VAL A 300 63.61 48.75 14.90
N LYS A 301 63.36 48.64 16.18
CA LYS A 301 62.88 49.76 16.97
C LYS A 301 64.05 50.69 17.28
N LEU A 302 64.11 51.84 16.56
CA LEU A 302 65.16 52.82 16.76
C LEU A 302 64.77 53.71 17.98
N HIS A 303 65.55 53.63 19.05
CA HIS A 303 65.46 54.58 20.15
C HIS A 303 66.55 55.63 19.98
N VAL A 304 66.12 56.84 19.61
CA VAL A 304 67.04 57.99 19.55
C VAL A 304 67.08 58.60 20.93
N ILE A 305 68.24 58.55 21.58
CA ILE A 305 68.47 59.26 22.86
C ILE A 305 69.25 60.55 22.56
N ASP A 306 68.61 61.70 22.77
CA ASP A 306 69.24 62.99 22.65
C ASP A 306 70.07 63.26 23.94
N SER A 307 71.38 63.38 23.81
CA SER A 307 72.28 63.72 24.91
C SER A 307 72.65 65.20 24.85
N GLN A 308 71.86 66.04 25.55
CA GLN A 308 72.34 67.40 25.78
C GLN A 308 73.54 67.34 26.67
N GLY A 309 74.72 67.52 26.06
CA GLY A 309 75.99 67.89 26.68
C GLY A 309 76.71 66.96 27.61
N GLY A 310 77.05 65.70 27.18
CA GLY A 310 77.95 64.84 27.91
C GLY A 310 78.20 63.57 27.17
N ARG A 311 79.47 63.04 27.16
CA ARG A 311 79.86 61.78 26.57
C ARG A 311 79.19 60.60 27.28
N VAL A 312 78.03 60.15 26.69
CA VAL A 312 77.37 58.93 27.15
C VAL A 312 77.72 57.83 26.12
N PRO A 313 78.23 56.67 26.46
CA PRO A 313 78.46 55.61 25.53
C PRO A 313 77.09 55.05 25.06
N ILE A 314 76.82 55.15 23.78
CA ILE A 314 75.59 54.61 23.16
C ILE A 314 75.71 53.10 23.09
N ASN A 315 75.05 52.37 23.99
CA ASN A 315 74.91 50.94 23.93
C ASN A 315 73.74 50.55 23.08
N LEU A 316 73.93 50.25 21.82
CA LEU A 316 72.91 49.76 20.89
C LEU A 316 72.59 48.28 21.24
N ARG A 317 71.56 48.06 22.05
CA ARG A 317 71.01 46.70 22.26
C ARG A 317 69.93 46.44 21.24
N LEU A 318 70.24 45.61 20.24
CA LEU A 318 69.23 45.03 19.32
C LEU A 318 68.45 43.95 20.07
N THR A 319 67.27 44.29 20.54
CA THR A 319 66.37 43.28 21.09
C THR A 319 65.48 42.75 19.97
N ALA A 320 65.61 41.48 19.70
CA ALA A 320 64.61 40.76 18.83
C ALA A 320 63.20 40.88 19.47
N PRO A 321 62.15 41.00 18.67
CA PRO A 321 60.79 40.99 19.20
C PRO A 321 60.56 39.62 19.91
N GLY A 322 60.30 39.70 21.22
CA GLY A 322 60.00 38.53 22.03
C GLY A 322 58.71 37.87 21.48
N ASN A 323 58.77 36.59 21.28
CA ASN A 323 57.61 35.74 21.06
C ASN A 323 56.67 35.92 22.26
N SER A 324 55.54 36.61 22.07
CA SER A 324 54.46 36.57 23.02
C SER A 324 53.71 35.27 22.75
N GLU A 325 54.01 34.23 23.51
CA GLU A 325 53.11 33.07 23.66
C GLU A 325 51.75 33.53 24.12
N LYS A 326 50.71 33.14 23.34
CA LYS A 326 49.37 32.76 23.79
C LYS A 326 48.94 31.51 23.08
#